data_727482642020a1cb889417dcdc91eee8
#
_entry.id   727482642020a1cb889417dcdc91eee8
#
_cell.length_a   1.000
_cell.length_b   1.000
_cell.length_c   1.000
_cell.angle_alpha   90.00
_cell.angle_beta   90.00
_cell.angle_gamma   90.00
#
_symmetry.space_group_name_H-M   'P 1'
#
loop_
_entity.id
_entity.type
_entity.pdbx_description
1 polymer ?
#
loop_
_entity_poly.entity_id
_entity_poly.type
_entity_poly.pdbx_seq_one_letter_code
_entity_poly.pdbx_strand_id
1 'polypeptide(L)'
;MSDIYPIAVPKWGIEMVEGTITTWNKSEGDAIAKGDEVFEMESDKIVNVWDSPVDGVLRRVLVPAGDAHPVGAMLGVIADASGGDS
;
A
#
# COMPACT_ATOMS: atom_id res chain seq x y z
N MET A 1 18.22 11.14 -7.29
CA MET A 1 17.83 9.89 -6.68
C MET A 1 16.36 9.90 -6.40
N SER A 2 15.69 8.82 -6.73
CA SER A 2 14.25 8.74 -6.47
C SER A 2 14.00 8.31 -5.05
N ASP A 3 13.00 8.90 -4.44
CA ASP A 3 12.54 8.45 -3.14
C ASP A 3 11.63 7.26 -3.31
N ILE A 4 11.81 6.29 -2.47
CA ILE A 4 11.01 5.07 -2.49
C ILE A 4 10.28 4.96 -1.16
N TYR A 5 8.98 4.70 -1.24
CA TYR A 5 8.16 4.50 -0.06
C TYR A 5 7.63 3.07 -0.08
N PRO A 6 8.18 2.20 0.75
CA PRO A 6 7.68 0.83 0.81
C PRO A 6 6.33 0.80 1.52
N ILE A 7 5.40 0.04 0.95
CA ILE A 7 4.09 -0.15 1.56
C ILE A 7 4.14 -1.45 2.35
N ALA A 8 3.96 -1.34 3.65
CA ALA A 8 3.94 -2.51 4.51
C ALA A 8 2.58 -2.60 5.19
N VAL A 9 2.24 -3.78 5.68
CA VAL A 9 1.00 -3.98 6.40
C VAL A 9 1.04 -3.09 7.64
N PRO A 10 0.12 -2.11 7.75
CA PRO A 10 0.12 -1.21 8.89
C PRO A 10 -0.46 -1.90 10.12
N LYS A 11 -0.04 -1.43 11.27
CA LYS A 11 -0.61 -1.91 12.53
C LYS A 11 -1.62 -0.88 13.01
N TRP A 12 -2.88 -1.11 12.68
CA TRP A 12 -3.94 -0.18 13.04
C TRP A 12 -4.49 -0.39 14.44
N GLY A 13 -4.15 -1.50 15.08
CA GLY A 13 -4.58 -1.79 16.43
C GLY A 13 -3.52 -2.53 17.19
N ILE A 14 -3.58 -2.46 18.53
CA ILE A 14 -2.54 -3.06 19.37
C ILE A 14 -2.43 -4.56 19.14
N GLU A 15 -3.57 -5.21 18.92
CA GLU A 15 -3.61 -6.66 18.79
C GLU A 15 -3.57 -7.11 17.34
N MET A 16 -3.45 -6.21 16.40
CA MET A 16 -3.41 -6.56 15.01
C MET A 16 -2.13 -7.31 14.70
N VAL A 17 -2.22 -8.51 14.15
CA VAL A 17 -1.06 -9.30 13.78
C VAL A 17 -0.96 -9.50 12.29
N GLU A 18 -2.06 -9.34 11.56
CA GLU A 18 -2.05 -9.50 10.11
C GLU A 18 -3.23 -8.75 9.51
N GLY A 19 -3.19 -8.56 8.21
CA GLY A 19 -4.30 -7.96 7.47
C GLY A 19 -4.45 -8.64 6.14
N THR A 20 -5.68 -8.62 5.61
CA THR A 20 -5.99 -9.19 4.31
C THR A 20 -6.35 -8.07 3.36
N ILE A 21 -5.64 -7.97 2.24
CA ILE A 21 -5.98 -6.99 1.23
C ILE A 21 -7.23 -7.47 0.52
N THR A 22 -8.29 -6.70 0.60
CA THR A 22 -9.54 -7.06 -0.05
C THR A 22 -9.61 -6.53 -1.48
N THR A 23 -9.03 -5.37 -1.71
CA THR A 23 -9.08 -4.74 -3.02
C THR A 23 -7.87 -3.82 -3.21
N TRP A 24 -7.23 -3.90 -4.38
CA TRP A 24 -6.26 -2.90 -4.80
C TRP A 24 -6.98 -1.87 -5.65
N ASN A 25 -6.97 -0.61 -5.20
CA ASN A 25 -7.62 0.47 -5.93
C ASN A 25 -6.71 1.09 -6.98
N LYS A 26 -5.43 0.79 -6.92
CA LYS A 26 -4.44 1.27 -7.87
C LYS A 26 -3.67 0.09 -8.43
N SER A 27 -3.15 0.26 -9.63
CA SER A 27 -2.37 -0.78 -10.31
C SER A 27 -0.93 -0.31 -10.48
N GLU A 28 -0.06 -1.25 -10.78
CA GLU A 28 1.32 -0.88 -11.09
C GLU A 28 1.33 0.11 -12.23
N GLY A 29 2.08 1.20 -12.03
CA GLY A 29 2.16 2.26 -13.01
C GLY A 29 1.19 3.40 -12.79
N ASP A 30 0.23 3.25 -11.89
CA ASP A 30 -0.74 4.31 -11.64
C ASP A 30 -0.12 5.44 -10.84
N ALA A 31 -0.51 6.66 -11.17
CA ALA A 31 -0.09 7.82 -10.40
C ALA A 31 -0.82 7.83 -9.05
N ILE A 32 -0.08 8.16 -8.02
CA ILE A 32 -0.58 8.21 -6.66
C ILE A 32 -0.42 9.63 -6.15
N ALA A 33 -1.47 10.20 -5.61
CA ALA A 33 -1.39 11.49 -4.93
C ALA A 33 -1.55 11.26 -3.43
N LYS A 34 -0.95 12.13 -2.65
CA LYS A 34 -1.10 12.05 -1.20
C LYS A 34 -2.58 12.08 -0.85
N GLY A 35 -3.02 11.12 -0.06
CA GLY A 35 -4.42 11.00 0.31
C GLY A 35 -5.22 10.08 -0.58
N ASP A 36 -4.65 9.59 -1.68
CA ASP A 36 -5.35 8.66 -2.55
C ASP A 36 -5.54 7.32 -1.85
N GLU A 37 -6.69 6.71 -2.10
CA GLU A 37 -6.96 5.38 -1.58
C GLU A 37 -6.24 4.36 -2.45
N VAL A 38 -5.26 3.71 -1.88
CA VAL A 38 -4.41 2.78 -2.64
C VAL A 38 -4.95 1.37 -2.58
N PHE A 39 -5.33 0.92 -1.40
CA PHE A 39 -5.93 -0.41 -1.26
C PHE A 39 -6.83 -0.43 -0.02
N GLU A 40 -7.67 -1.47 0.02
CA GLU A 40 -8.52 -1.73 1.18
C GLU A 40 -8.04 -2.99 1.85
N MET A 41 -8.02 -2.97 3.16
CA MET A 41 -7.52 -4.08 3.95
C MET A 41 -8.50 -4.38 5.08
N GLU A 42 -8.75 -5.67 5.28
CA GLU A 42 -9.56 -6.13 6.38
C GLU A 42 -8.68 -6.64 7.50
N SER A 43 -8.99 -6.22 8.71
CA SER A 43 -8.31 -6.70 9.90
C SER A 43 -9.34 -6.84 10.99
N ASP A 44 -9.43 -8.03 11.59
CA ASP A 44 -10.34 -8.27 12.72
C ASP A 44 -11.77 -7.86 12.38
N LYS A 45 -12.23 -8.25 11.19
CA LYS A 45 -13.60 -8.00 10.70
C LYS A 45 -13.90 -6.54 10.41
N ILE A 46 -12.88 -5.70 10.40
CA ILE A 46 -13.01 -4.28 10.07
C ILE A 46 -12.26 -4.02 8.79
N VAL A 47 -12.92 -3.38 7.83
CA VAL A 47 -12.28 -3.00 6.58
C VAL A 47 -11.91 -1.54 6.65
N ASN A 48 -10.65 -1.25 6.37
CA ASN A 48 -10.16 0.12 6.32
C ASN A 48 -9.45 0.35 4.99
N VAL A 49 -9.44 1.61 4.57
CA VAL A 49 -8.74 2.01 3.36
C VAL A 49 -7.38 2.55 3.74
N TRP A 50 -6.35 2.15 2.99
CA TRP A 50 -5.00 2.69 3.18
C TRP A 50 -4.81 3.86 2.23
N ASP A 51 -4.63 5.04 2.81
CA ASP A 51 -4.40 6.25 2.02
C ASP A 51 -2.90 6.47 1.89
N SER A 52 -2.49 6.92 0.72
CA SER A 52 -1.07 7.18 0.50
C SER A 52 -0.63 8.41 1.29
N PRO A 53 0.46 8.30 2.04
CA PRO A 53 1.01 9.47 2.72
C PRO A 53 1.91 10.31 1.84
N VAL A 54 2.13 9.91 0.60
CA VAL A 54 3.07 10.59 -0.29
C VAL A 54 2.51 10.61 -1.70
N ASP A 55 3.04 11.53 -2.51
CA ASP A 55 2.79 11.55 -3.95
C ASP A 55 3.81 10.65 -4.65
N GLY A 56 3.41 10.03 -5.73
CA GLY A 56 4.34 9.20 -6.48
C GLY A 56 3.64 8.34 -7.50
N VAL A 57 4.26 7.23 -7.83
CA VAL A 57 3.73 6.24 -8.76
C VAL A 57 3.85 4.88 -8.09
N LEU A 58 2.79 4.09 -8.19
CA LEU A 58 2.83 2.74 -7.65
C LEU A 58 3.71 1.90 -8.57
N ARG A 59 4.93 1.62 -8.12
CA ARG A 59 5.91 0.93 -8.95
C ARG A 59 5.75 -0.56 -8.92
N ARG A 60 5.39 -1.11 -7.77
CA ARG A 60 5.28 -2.54 -7.61
C ARG A 60 4.10 -2.89 -6.75
N VAL A 61 3.38 -3.92 -7.17
CA VAL A 61 2.40 -4.61 -6.34
C VAL A 61 2.94 -6.00 -6.11
N LEU A 62 3.37 -6.28 -4.89
CA LEU A 62 4.09 -7.51 -4.59
C LEU A 62 3.15 -8.65 -4.22
N VAL A 63 1.93 -8.35 -3.83
CA VAL A 63 0.98 -9.35 -3.37
C VAL A 63 -0.38 -9.10 -4.01
N PRO A 64 -1.12 -10.17 -4.33
CA PRO A 64 -2.47 -10.00 -4.87
C PRO A 64 -3.47 -9.73 -3.76
N ALA A 65 -4.66 -9.24 -4.16
CA ALA A 65 -5.75 -9.14 -3.22
C ALA A 65 -6.21 -10.53 -2.82
N GLY A 66 -6.75 -10.64 -1.61
CA GLY A 66 -7.31 -11.89 -1.13
C GLY A 66 -6.44 -12.65 -0.16
N ASP A 67 -5.17 -12.29 -0.03
CA ASP A 67 -4.25 -13.00 0.86
C ASP A 67 -4.02 -12.20 2.13
N ALA A 68 -3.86 -12.91 3.24
CA ALA A 68 -3.50 -12.29 4.51
C ALA A 68 -1.99 -12.21 4.62
N HIS A 69 -1.50 -11.12 5.20
CA HIS A 69 -0.08 -10.91 5.39
C HIS A 69 0.17 -10.37 6.79
N PRO A 70 1.29 -10.74 7.42
CA PRO A 70 1.58 -10.24 8.76
C PRO A 70 1.93 -8.76 8.74
N VAL A 71 1.72 -8.11 9.89
CA VAL A 71 2.11 -6.72 10.06
C VAL A 71 3.60 -6.59 9.72
N GLY A 72 3.91 -5.58 8.91
CA GLY A 72 5.28 -5.35 8.46
C GLY A 72 5.64 -6.01 7.15
N ALA A 73 4.79 -6.90 6.63
CA ALA A 73 5.07 -7.52 5.33
C ALA A 73 4.99 -6.48 4.23
N MET A 74 5.89 -6.58 3.27
CA MET A 74 5.94 -5.64 2.15
C MET A 74 4.82 -5.95 1.17
N LEU A 75 4.01 -4.95 0.86
CA LEU A 75 2.88 -5.11 -0.03
C LEU A 75 3.15 -4.53 -1.41
N GLY A 76 3.92 -3.46 -1.46
CA GLY A 76 4.22 -2.81 -2.72
C GLY A 76 5.20 -1.68 -2.50
N VAL A 77 5.46 -0.91 -3.55
CA VAL A 77 6.41 0.19 -3.49
C VAL A 77 5.87 1.37 -4.28
N ILE A 78 5.89 2.55 -3.65
CA ILE A 78 5.60 3.81 -4.32
C ILE A 78 6.91 4.53 -4.51
N ALA A 79 7.17 5.02 -5.73
CA ALA A 79 8.36 5.79 -6.02
C ALA A 79 7.97 7.20 -6.37
N ASP A 80 8.88 8.13 -6.14
CA ASP A 80 8.67 9.53 -6.47
C ASP A 80 8.46 9.67 -7.97
N ALA A 81 7.32 10.24 -8.33
CA ALA A 81 6.99 10.39 -9.74
C ALA A 81 7.95 11.34 -10.46
N SER A 82 8.41 12.37 -9.76
CA SER A 82 9.25 13.37 -10.40
C SER A 82 10.67 12.88 -10.60
N GLY A 83 11.12 11.95 -9.78
CA GLY A 83 12.49 11.46 -9.89
C GLY A 83 12.60 10.19 -10.67
N GLY A 84 11.50 9.53 -10.91
CA GLY A 84 11.56 8.19 -11.46
C GLY A 84 11.89 8.14 -12.92
N ASP A 85 11.77 9.22 -13.57
CA ASP A 85 11.92 9.21 -14.99
C ASP A 85 13.32 9.48 -15.46
N SER A 86 14.08 9.95 -14.67
CA SER A 86 15.37 10.44 -15.14
C SER A 86 16.19 9.41 -15.81
#